data_2f0c113ed1390601e6cf8927157ac680
#
_entry.id   2f0c113ed1390601e6cf8927157ac680
#
_cell.length_a   1.000
_cell.length_b   1.000
_cell.length_c   1.000
_cell.angle_alpha   90.00
_cell.angle_beta   90.00
_cell.angle_gamma   90.00
#
_symmetry.space_group_name_H-M   'P 1'
#
loop_
_entity.id
_entity.type
_entity.pdbx_description
1 polymer ?
#
loop_
_entity_poly.entity_id
_entity_poly.type
_entity_poly.pdbx_seq_one_letter_code
_entity_poly.pdbx_strand_id
1 'polypeptide(L)'
;MVAEDESLIRMDIVETLKSQGFDVVGEAGDGLKAIELAKALSPDLMVMDIKMPDMDGLSAAEQIAKLRIPVVFLTAFNQQELVARASEVGAMAFLVKPFSPEDLFPAIELALSRHQQLTQLESEVADLNERLETRKLVERAKGVLGVQMGLSEPEAFRWIQKAAMDRRIGMVDVARTILDQLEK
;
A
#
# COMPACT_ATOMS: atom_id res chain seq x y z
N MET A 1 15.33 0.85 7.68
CA MET A 1 16.46 0.38 6.85
C MET A 1 17.09 1.56 6.13
N VAL A 2 18.41 1.54 5.86
CA VAL A 2 19.15 2.62 5.17
C VAL A 2 19.80 2.08 3.90
N ALA A 3 19.66 2.80 2.77
CA ALA A 3 20.32 2.51 1.48
C ALA A 3 21.07 3.75 1.01
N GLU A 4 22.39 3.69 1.01
CA GLU A 4 23.31 4.79 0.72
C GLU A 4 24.65 4.20 0.31
N ASP A 5 25.21 4.60 -0.82
CA ASP A 5 26.45 4.02 -1.33
C ASP A 5 27.69 4.54 -0.59
N GLU A 6 27.69 5.81 -0.16
CA GLU A 6 28.78 6.36 0.61
C GLU A 6 28.77 5.84 2.05
N SER A 7 29.72 4.97 2.38
CA SER A 7 29.78 4.27 3.68
C SER A 7 29.81 5.19 4.89
N LEU A 8 30.46 6.37 4.78
CA LEU A 8 30.54 7.33 5.88
C LEU A 8 29.16 8.01 6.10
N ILE A 9 28.49 8.39 5.04
CA ILE A 9 27.14 9.00 5.12
C ILE A 9 26.16 7.96 5.65
N ARG A 10 26.22 6.72 5.16
CA ARG A 10 25.37 5.63 5.64
C ARG A 10 25.55 5.40 7.13
N MET A 11 26.79 5.33 7.60
CA MET A 11 27.10 5.13 9.02
C MET A 11 26.55 6.28 9.89
N ASP A 12 26.71 7.55 9.46
CA ASP A 12 26.19 8.71 10.17
C ASP A 12 24.66 8.69 10.29
N ILE A 13 23.96 8.35 9.20
CA ILE A 13 22.50 8.17 9.19
C ILE A 13 22.10 7.07 10.18
N VAL A 14 22.78 5.93 10.14
CA VAL A 14 22.48 4.79 11.01
C VAL A 14 22.68 5.14 12.48
N GLU A 15 23.78 5.80 12.84
CA GLU A 15 24.06 6.26 14.20
C GLU A 15 23.02 7.28 14.66
N THR A 16 22.68 8.23 13.80
CA THR A 16 21.63 9.23 14.06
C THR A 16 20.29 8.57 14.35
N LEU A 17 19.86 7.63 13.52
CA LEU A 17 18.61 6.90 13.73
C LEU A 17 18.60 6.09 15.02
N LYS A 18 19.70 5.36 15.32
CA LYS A 18 19.84 4.58 16.55
C LYS A 18 19.83 5.45 17.79
N SER A 19 20.41 6.65 17.74
CA SER A 19 20.42 7.59 18.87
C SER A 19 19.03 8.06 19.28
N GLN A 20 18.07 8.01 18.36
CA GLN A 20 16.67 8.38 18.57
C GLN A 20 15.76 7.17 18.81
N GLY A 21 16.34 5.98 18.98
CA GLY A 21 15.62 4.77 19.34
C GLY A 21 15.04 3.99 18.17
N PHE A 22 15.39 4.35 16.92
CA PHE A 22 15.01 3.54 15.75
C PHE A 22 15.88 2.27 15.68
N ASP A 23 15.24 1.14 15.37
CA ASP A 23 15.94 -0.10 15.06
C ASP A 23 16.31 -0.13 13.57
N VAL A 24 17.60 -0.08 13.26
CA VAL A 24 18.08 -0.16 11.88
C VAL A 24 18.33 -1.62 11.52
N VAL A 25 17.33 -2.25 10.95
CA VAL A 25 17.29 -3.70 10.64
C VAL A 25 18.17 -4.09 9.44
N GLY A 26 18.61 -3.13 8.60
CA GLY A 26 19.44 -3.44 7.44
C GLY A 26 20.07 -2.20 6.81
N GLU A 27 21.21 -2.44 6.13
CA GLU A 27 21.99 -1.45 5.41
C GLU A 27 22.31 -1.96 4.00
N ALA A 28 22.19 -1.10 2.99
CA ALA A 28 22.50 -1.40 1.60
C ALA A 28 23.41 -0.31 1.01
N GLY A 29 24.33 -0.69 0.11
CA GLY A 29 25.17 0.24 -0.62
C GLY A 29 24.76 0.45 -2.06
N ASP A 30 23.70 -0.20 -2.52
CA ASP A 30 23.16 -0.14 -3.88
C ASP A 30 21.68 -0.51 -3.90
N GLY A 31 21.00 -0.22 -5.02
CA GLY A 31 19.57 -0.47 -5.17
C GLY A 31 19.18 -1.94 -5.23
N LEU A 32 20.04 -2.81 -5.79
CA LEU A 32 19.76 -4.25 -5.85
C LEU A 32 19.76 -4.87 -4.46
N LYS A 33 20.77 -4.53 -3.66
CA LYS A 33 20.88 -4.98 -2.27
C LYS A 33 19.75 -4.41 -1.41
N ALA A 34 19.35 -3.16 -1.68
CA ALA A 34 18.20 -2.53 -1.01
C ALA A 34 16.91 -3.34 -1.24
N ILE A 35 16.62 -3.76 -2.46
CA ILE A 35 15.44 -4.59 -2.80
C ILE A 35 15.52 -5.96 -2.12
N GLU A 36 16.67 -6.63 -2.17
CA GLU A 36 16.87 -7.93 -1.54
C GLU A 36 16.54 -7.87 -0.04
N LEU A 37 17.16 -6.89 0.66
CA LEU A 37 16.96 -6.71 2.09
C LEU A 37 15.54 -6.25 2.44
N ALA A 38 14.93 -5.39 1.63
CA ALA A 38 13.55 -4.97 1.83
C ALA A 38 12.57 -6.16 1.81
N LYS A 39 12.77 -7.11 0.88
CA LYS A 39 11.97 -8.34 0.80
C LYS A 39 12.20 -9.28 1.98
N ALA A 40 13.45 -9.39 2.44
CA ALA A 40 13.82 -10.30 3.50
C ALA A 40 13.42 -9.80 4.89
N LEU A 41 13.55 -8.50 5.13
CA LEU A 41 13.43 -7.88 6.45
C LEU A 41 12.08 -7.15 6.66
N SER A 42 11.38 -6.82 5.57
CA SER A 42 10.10 -6.07 5.60
C SER A 42 10.15 -4.86 6.55
N PRO A 43 11.06 -3.90 6.34
CA PRO A 43 11.21 -2.75 7.24
C PRO A 43 9.97 -1.85 7.18
N ASP A 44 9.65 -1.17 8.29
CA ASP A 44 8.54 -0.22 8.38
C ASP A 44 8.78 1.05 7.55
N LEU A 45 10.07 1.38 7.25
CA LEU A 45 10.46 2.53 6.46
C LEU A 45 11.88 2.34 5.89
N MET A 46 12.12 2.93 4.72
CA MET A 46 13.46 3.04 4.15
C MET A 46 13.88 4.50 3.98
N VAL A 47 15.12 4.80 4.37
CA VAL A 47 15.84 6.01 3.98
C VAL A 47 16.76 5.61 2.82
N MET A 48 16.61 6.22 1.65
CA MET A 48 17.28 5.77 0.43
C MET A 48 17.87 6.92 -0.37
N ASP A 49 19.16 6.84 -0.69
CA ASP A 49 19.72 7.76 -1.66
C ASP A 49 19.19 7.50 -3.08
N ILE A 50 18.97 8.57 -3.83
CA ILE A 50 18.57 8.47 -5.25
C ILE A 50 19.72 7.97 -6.10
N LYS A 51 20.92 8.46 -5.87
CA LYS A 51 22.10 8.12 -6.69
C LYS A 51 22.90 7.02 -6.04
N MET A 52 22.73 5.81 -6.49
CA MET A 52 23.54 4.66 -6.08
C MET A 52 24.09 3.93 -7.31
N PRO A 53 25.21 3.19 -7.17
CA PRO A 53 25.77 2.36 -8.25
C PRO A 53 24.83 1.18 -8.57
N ASP A 54 25.06 0.55 -9.70
CA ASP A 54 24.37 -0.63 -10.24
C ASP A 54 22.88 -0.42 -10.49
N MET A 55 22.15 0.05 -9.50
CA MET A 55 20.74 0.42 -9.61
C MET A 55 20.45 1.67 -8.76
N ASP A 56 19.90 2.71 -9.38
CA ASP A 56 19.52 3.94 -8.69
C ASP A 56 18.34 3.72 -7.72
N GLY A 57 18.22 4.61 -6.72
CA GLY A 57 17.20 4.51 -5.69
C GLY A 57 15.77 4.63 -6.21
N LEU A 58 15.53 5.37 -7.31
CA LEU A 58 14.19 5.48 -7.90
C LEU A 58 13.76 4.16 -8.53
N SER A 59 14.65 3.54 -9.32
CA SER A 59 14.40 2.22 -9.91
C SER A 59 14.22 1.12 -8.84
N ALA A 60 14.96 1.22 -7.74
CA ALA A 60 14.76 0.33 -6.59
C ALA A 60 13.42 0.56 -5.92
N ALA A 61 13.02 1.82 -5.71
CA ALA A 61 11.76 2.18 -5.07
C ALA A 61 10.53 1.73 -5.87
N GLU A 62 10.56 1.73 -7.20
CA GLU A 62 9.48 1.19 -8.04
C GLU A 62 9.19 -0.29 -7.73
N GLN A 63 10.22 -1.06 -7.40
CA GLN A 63 10.07 -2.45 -7.01
C GLN A 63 9.64 -2.59 -5.54
N ILE A 64 10.18 -1.75 -4.66
CA ILE A 64 9.89 -1.71 -3.23
C ILE A 64 8.46 -1.23 -2.96
N ALA A 65 7.91 -0.34 -3.81
CA ALA A 65 6.52 0.13 -3.71
C ALA A 65 5.50 -1.02 -3.69
N LYS A 66 5.78 -2.13 -4.38
CA LYS A 66 4.95 -3.34 -4.37
C LYS A 66 4.91 -4.02 -3.00
N LEU A 67 5.89 -3.76 -2.15
CA LEU A 67 5.97 -4.26 -0.77
C LEU A 67 5.26 -3.32 0.22
N ARG A 68 4.76 -2.17 -0.24
CA ARG A 68 4.10 -1.15 0.59
C ARG A 68 5.01 -0.60 1.70
N ILE A 69 6.29 -0.49 1.43
CA ILE A 69 7.27 0.09 2.35
C ILE A 69 7.44 1.57 2.00
N PRO A 70 7.19 2.50 2.93
CA PRO A 70 7.39 3.93 2.69
C PRO A 70 8.87 4.27 2.53
N VAL A 71 9.18 5.16 1.59
CA VAL A 71 10.54 5.57 1.30
C VAL A 71 10.70 7.08 1.52
N VAL A 72 11.74 7.46 2.28
CA VAL A 72 12.28 8.81 2.37
C VAL A 72 13.50 8.88 1.47
N PHE A 73 13.45 9.70 0.43
CA PHE A 73 14.59 9.86 -0.47
C PHE A 73 15.57 10.89 0.01
N LEU A 74 16.86 10.58 -0.12
CA LEU A 74 17.94 11.52 0.00
C LEU A 74 18.32 12.03 -1.40
N THR A 75 18.45 13.33 -1.58
CA THR A 75 18.71 13.95 -2.89
C THR A 75 19.71 15.09 -2.79
N ALA A 76 20.50 15.32 -3.82
CA ALA A 76 21.32 16.53 -3.93
C ALA A 76 20.45 17.72 -4.39
N PHE A 77 20.80 18.94 -3.96
CA PHE A 77 20.03 20.18 -4.10
C PHE A 77 19.54 20.53 -5.52
N ASN A 78 20.19 20.04 -6.58
CA ASN A 78 19.94 20.45 -7.97
C ASN A 78 19.18 19.41 -8.82
N GLN A 79 18.35 18.55 -8.21
CA GLN A 79 17.72 17.42 -8.89
C GLN A 79 16.18 17.53 -8.94
N GLN A 80 15.64 18.70 -9.31
CA GLN A 80 14.18 18.92 -9.39
C GLN A 80 13.44 17.91 -10.29
N GLU A 81 14.07 17.48 -11.39
CA GLU A 81 13.49 16.45 -12.27
C GLU A 81 13.37 15.09 -11.59
N LEU A 82 14.32 14.74 -10.72
CA LEU A 82 14.27 13.48 -9.96
C LEU A 82 13.22 13.53 -8.85
N VAL A 83 12.96 14.69 -8.27
CA VAL A 83 11.88 14.88 -7.30
C VAL A 83 10.51 14.62 -7.93
N ALA A 84 10.29 15.09 -9.17
CA ALA A 84 9.05 14.80 -9.91
C ALA A 84 8.88 13.30 -10.15
N ARG A 85 9.90 12.63 -10.69
CA ARG A 85 9.88 11.16 -10.90
C ARG A 85 9.68 10.39 -9.61
N ALA A 86 10.35 10.80 -8.53
CA ALA A 86 10.22 10.14 -7.25
C ALA A 86 8.79 10.28 -6.66
N SER A 87 8.11 11.39 -6.93
CA SER A 87 6.69 11.55 -6.56
C SER A 87 5.79 10.58 -7.32
N GLU A 88 6.11 10.27 -8.58
CA GLU A 88 5.38 9.29 -9.39
C GLU A 88 5.54 7.85 -8.88
N VAL A 89 6.71 7.52 -8.33
CA VAL A 89 6.96 6.18 -7.72
C VAL A 89 6.49 6.06 -6.27
N GLY A 90 5.77 7.06 -5.76
CA GLY A 90 5.17 7.01 -4.43
C GLY A 90 6.11 7.42 -3.28
N ALA A 91 7.09 8.28 -3.56
CA ALA A 91 7.92 8.87 -2.51
C ALA A 91 7.06 9.55 -1.43
N MET A 92 7.30 9.18 -0.18
CA MET A 92 6.54 9.74 0.95
C MET A 92 7.14 11.05 1.46
N ALA A 93 8.46 11.21 1.38
CA ALA A 93 9.19 12.43 1.73
C ALA A 93 10.53 12.52 1.00
N PHE A 94 11.10 13.72 0.99
CA PHE A 94 12.44 14.01 0.44
C PHE A 94 13.27 14.77 1.46
N LEU A 95 14.55 14.48 1.47
CA LEU A 95 15.53 15.19 2.28
C LEU A 95 16.72 15.59 1.42
N VAL A 96 17.06 16.88 1.40
CA VAL A 96 18.14 17.42 0.57
C VAL A 96 19.45 17.35 1.32
N LYS A 97 20.48 16.76 0.70
CA LYS A 97 21.85 16.73 1.23
C LYS A 97 22.55 18.08 1.03
N PRO A 98 23.31 18.60 2.02
CA PRO A 98 23.50 18.05 3.36
C PRO A 98 22.30 18.34 4.26
N PHE A 99 21.99 17.42 5.16
CA PHE A 99 20.90 17.53 6.12
C PHE A 99 21.40 17.31 7.56
N SER A 100 20.61 17.75 8.50
CA SER A 100 20.86 17.57 9.93
C SER A 100 19.89 16.50 10.53
N PRO A 101 20.15 16.03 11.75
CA PRO A 101 19.18 15.20 12.46
C PRO A 101 17.79 15.85 12.60
N GLU A 102 17.76 17.18 12.81
CA GLU A 102 16.53 17.97 12.91
C GLU A 102 15.69 17.96 11.63
N ASP A 103 16.31 17.71 10.46
CA ASP A 103 15.63 17.57 9.18
C ASP A 103 15.17 16.12 8.94
N LEU A 104 15.98 15.13 9.35
CA LEU A 104 15.74 13.72 9.08
C LEU A 104 14.48 13.19 9.81
N PHE A 105 14.31 13.52 11.10
CA PHE A 105 13.20 12.98 11.88
C PHE A 105 11.84 13.47 11.42
N PRO A 106 11.60 14.78 11.17
CA PRO A 106 10.33 15.23 10.60
C PRO A 106 10.01 14.61 9.24
N ALA A 107 11.03 14.36 8.40
CA ALA A 107 10.84 13.68 7.12
C ALA A 107 10.38 12.22 7.30
N ILE A 108 10.94 11.52 8.27
CA ILE A 108 10.52 10.15 8.62
C ILE A 108 9.08 10.14 9.16
N GLU A 109 8.78 11.01 10.12
CA GLU A 109 7.43 11.11 10.70
C GLU A 109 6.39 11.43 9.63
N LEU A 110 6.70 12.37 8.73
CA LEU A 110 5.84 12.72 7.60
C LEU A 110 5.62 11.52 6.67
N ALA A 111 6.68 10.77 6.36
CA ALA A 111 6.60 9.60 5.50
C ALA A 111 5.71 8.50 6.11
N LEU A 112 5.89 8.21 7.39
CA LEU A 112 5.07 7.23 8.12
C LEU A 112 3.60 7.66 8.19
N SER A 113 3.33 8.93 8.52
CA SER A 113 1.98 9.48 8.59
C SER A 113 1.26 9.40 7.23
N ARG A 114 1.94 9.80 6.14
CA ARG A 114 1.39 9.71 4.78
C ARG A 114 1.11 8.27 4.37
N HIS A 115 2.03 7.37 4.68
CA HIS A 115 1.86 5.94 4.39
C HIS A 115 0.63 5.37 5.11
N GLN A 116 0.47 5.69 6.39
CA GLN A 116 -0.69 5.27 7.18
C GLN A 116 -2.01 5.79 6.59
N GLN A 117 -2.05 7.07 6.21
CA GLN A 117 -3.23 7.67 5.58
C GLN A 117 -3.59 6.98 4.25
N LEU A 118 -2.59 6.71 3.39
CA LEU A 118 -2.81 6.00 2.12
C LEU A 118 -3.33 4.59 2.33
N THR A 119 -2.74 3.84 3.26
CA THR A 119 -3.18 2.47 3.58
C THR A 119 -4.61 2.45 4.11
N GLN A 120 -4.98 3.43 4.94
CA GLN A 120 -6.35 3.57 5.43
C GLN A 120 -7.32 3.86 4.29
N LEU A 121 -7.01 4.82 3.41
CA LEU A 121 -7.84 5.15 2.25
C LEU A 121 -8.00 3.95 1.29
N GLU A 122 -6.93 3.20 1.04
CA GLU A 122 -7.00 1.98 0.22
C GLU A 122 -7.95 0.94 0.84
N SER A 123 -7.89 0.75 2.16
CA SER A 123 -8.80 -0.14 2.88
C SER A 123 -10.26 0.31 2.77
N GLU A 124 -10.52 1.61 2.96
CA GLU A 124 -11.87 2.17 2.82
C GLU A 124 -12.42 2.02 1.40
N VAL A 125 -11.58 2.24 0.38
CA VAL A 125 -11.96 2.03 -1.03
C VAL A 125 -12.24 0.56 -1.31
N ALA A 126 -11.44 -0.36 -0.78
CA ALA A 126 -11.67 -1.80 -0.93
C ALA A 126 -13.02 -2.22 -0.31
N ASP A 127 -13.32 -1.75 0.91
CA ASP A 127 -14.59 -2.02 1.60
C ASP A 127 -15.79 -1.45 0.84
N LEU A 128 -15.66 -0.24 0.30
CA LEU A 128 -16.73 0.37 -0.51
C LEU A 128 -16.97 -0.40 -1.81
N ASN A 129 -15.92 -0.83 -2.48
CA ASN A 129 -16.02 -1.64 -3.70
C ASN A 129 -16.68 -3.01 -3.40
N GLU A 130 -16.32 -3.67 -2.30
CA GLU A 130 -16.94 -4.92 -1.89
C GLU A 130 -18.46 -4.74 -1.63
N ARG A 131 -18.84 -3.66 -0.93
CA ARG A 131 -20.25 -3.34 -0.68
C ARG A 131 -21.01 -3.06 -1.98
N LEU A 132 -20.39 -2.36 -2.94
CA LEU A 132 -20.99 -2.10 -4.25
C LEU A 132 -21.20 -3.38 -5.05
N GLU A 133 -20.21 -4.26 -5.11
CA GLU A 133 -20.33 -5.55 -5.79
C GLU A 133 -21.37 -6.46 -5.11
N THR A 134 -21.38 -6.48 -3.78
CA THR A 134 -22.42 -7.14 -2.99
C THR A 134 -23.82 -6.66 -3.39
N ARG A 135 -24.02 -5.35 -3.43
CA ARG A 135 -25.31 -4.76 -3.80
C ARG A 135 -25.71 -5.12 -5.22
N LYS A 136 -24.80 -5.02 -6.20
CA LYS A 136 -25.07 -5.39 -7.59
C LYS A 136 -25.49 -6.87 -7.73
N LEU A 137 -24.79 -7.79 -7.05
CA LEU A 137 -25.12 -9.22 -7.08
C LEU A 137 -26.49 -9.49 -6.47
N VAL A 138 -26.81 -8.88 -5.34
CA VAL A 138 -28.12 -9.03 -4.69
C VAL A 138 -29.24 -8.46 -5.57
N GLU A 139 -29.04 -7.30 -6.19
CA GLU A 139 -30.02 -6.68 -7.11
C GLU A 139 -30.27 -7.57 -8.34
N ARG A 140 -29.21 -8.12 -8.95
CA ARG A 140 -29.38 -9.08 -10.07
C ARG A 140 -30.13 -10.34 -9.64
N ALA A 141 -29.77 -10.92 -8.49
CA ALA A 141 -30.46 -12.11 -7.97
C ALA A 141 -31.94 -11.84 -7.67
N LYS A 142 -32.29 -10.65 -7.16
CA LYS A 142 -33.69 -10.21 -7.01
C LYS A 142 -34.42 -10.18 -8.35
N GLY A 143 -33.78 -9.61 -9.38
CA GLY A 143 -34.34 -9.60 -10.73
C GLY A 143 -34.62 -11.00 -11.27
N VAL A 144 -33.67 -11.93 -11.11
CA VAL A 144 -33.83 -13.34 -11.53
C VAL A 144 -34.98 -14.02 -10.78
N LEU A 145 -35.06 -13.85 -9.45
CA LEU A 145 -36.16 -14.40 -8.65
C LEU A 145 -37.52 -13.78 -9.04
N GLY A 146 -37.55 -12.50 -9.39
CA GLY A 146 -38.75 -11.84 -9.92
C GLY A 146 -39.24 -12.48 -11.20
N VAL A 147 -38.33 -12.75 -12.15
CA VAL A 147 -38.68 -13.37 -13.45
C VAL A 147 -39.02 -14.84 -13.30
N GLN A 148 -38.25 -15.62 -12.56
CA GLN A 148 -38.39 -17.07 -12.50
C GLN A 148 -39.47 -17.53 -11.52
N MET A 149 -39.68 -16.79 -10.43
CA MET A 149 -40.60 -17.18 -9.37
C MET A 149 -41.80 -16.22 -9.19
N GLY A 150 -41.87 -15.15 -9.99
CA GLY A 150 -42.95 -14.17 -9.91
C GLY A 150 -42.96 -13.34 -8.63
N LEU A 151 -41.82 -13.26 -7.93
CA LEU A 151 -41.70 -12.54 -6.65
C LEU A 151 -41.58 -11.02 -6.92
N SER A 152 -42.25 -10.22 -6.11
CA SER A 152 -42.00 -8.79 -6.04
C SER A 152 -40.61 -8.51 -5.46
N GLU A 153 -40.07 -7.32 -5.74
CA GLU A 153 -38.75 -6.91 -5.26
C GLU A 153 -38.56 -7.06 -3.74
N PRO A 154 -39.53 -6.64 -2.87
CA PRO A 154 -39.42 -6.87 -1.43
C PRO A 154 -39.48 -8.35 -1.02
N GLU A 155 -40.23 -9.17 -1.77
CA GLU A 155 -40.33 -10.61 -1.49
C GLU A 155 -39.05 -11.33 -1.88
N ALA A 156 -38.46 -11.00 -3.03
CA ALA A 156 -37.17 -11.54 -3.47
C ALA A 156 -36.05 -11.19 -2.48
N PHE A 157 -36.00 -9.96 -1.98
CA PHE A 157 -35.04 -9.56 -0.96
C PHE A 157 -35.20 -10.37 0.33
N ARG A 158 -36.43 -10.51 0.85
CA ARG A 158 -36.72 -11.31 2.05
C ARG A 158 -36.35 -12.77 1.85
N TRP A 159 -36.58 -13.31 0.65
CA TRP A 159 -36.20 -14.68 0.30
C TRP A 159 -34.69 -14.88 0.41
N ILE A 160 -33.87 -13.98 -0.21
CA ILE A 160 -32.41 -14.01 -0.13
C ILE A 160 -31.94 -13.89 1.32
N GLN A 161 -32.51 -12.95 2.08
CA GLN A 161 -32.16 -12.73 3.48
C GLN A 161 -32.44 -13.97 4.34
N LYS A 162 -33.62 -14.58 4.18
CA LYS A 162 -33.99 -15.80 4.91
C LYS A 162 -33.06 -16.97 4.55
N ALA A 163 -32.77 -17.15 3.26
CA ALA A 163 -31.88 -18.22 2.80
C ALA A 163 -30.45 -18.04 3.35
N ALA A 164 -29.99 -16.82 3.47
CA ALA A 164 -28.70 -16.48 4.08
C ALA A 164 -28.67 -16.84 5.57
N MET A 165 -29.72 -16.47 6.31
CA MET A 165 -29.85 -16.78 7.74
C MET A 165 -29.96 -18.30 7.98
N ASP A 166 -30.81 -19.00 7.24
CA ASP A 166 -31.05 -20.43 7.41
C ASP A 166 -29.79 -21.25 7.13
N ARG A 167 -28.95 -20.80 6.19
CA ARG A 167 -27.71 -21.49 5.81
C ARG A 167 -26.47 -20.95 6.54
N ARG A 168 -26.60 -19.87 7.31
CA ARG A 168 -25.50 -19.15 7.99
C ARG A 168 -24.37 -18.72 7.05
N ILE A 169 -24.75 -18.22 5.86
CA ILE A 169 -23.84 -17.70 4.85
C ILE A 169 -24.20 -16.26 4.51
N GLY A 170 -23.32 -15.56 3.77
CA GLY A 170 -23.57 -14.20 3.33
C GLY A 170 -24.69 -14.09 2.28
N MET A 171 -25.39 -12.96 2.24
CA MET A 171 -26.39 -12.70 1.18
C MET A 171 -25.76 -12.74 -0.22
N VAL A 172 -24.48 -12.39 -0.35
CA VAL A 172 -23.70 -12.48 -1.59
C VAL A 172 -23.59 -13.91 -2.08
N ASP A 173 -23.32 -14.87 -1.18
CA ASP A 173 -23.15 -16.27 -1.55
C ASP A 173 -24.48 -16.89 -2.01
N VAL A 174 -25.58 -16.47 -1.35
CA VAL A 174 -26.93 -16.83 -1.80
C VAL A 174 -27.21 -16.24 -3.18
N ALA A 175 -26.90 -14.96 -3.38
CA ALA A 175 -27.10 -14.27 -4.65
C ALA A 175 -26.29 -14.91 -5.79
N ARG A 176 -25.03 -15.26 -5.56
CA ARG A 176 -24.22 -16.01 -6.53
C ARG A 176 -24.84 -17.36 -6.87
N THR A 177 -25.28 -18.10 -5.88
CA THR A 177 -25.92 -19.41 -6.08
C THR A 177 -27.19 -19.28 -6.96
N ILE A 178 -28.00 -18.25 -6.73
CA ILE A 178 -29.19 -17.97 -7.52
C ILE A 178 -28.80 -17.69 -8.97
N LEU A 179 -27.82 -16.81 -9.19
CA LEU A 179 -27.35 -16.44 -10.53
C LEU A 179 -26.79 -17.66 -11.28
N ASP A 180 -25.96 -18.45 -10.61
CA ASP A 180 -25.34 -19.65 -11.20
C ASP A 180 -26.37 -20.73 -11.58
N GLN A 181 -27.48 -20.84 -10.85
CA GLN A 181 -28.50 -21.87 -11.06
C GLN A 181 -29.65 -21.43 -11.97
N LEU A 182 -30.01 -20.16 -11.97
CA LEU A 182 -31.23 -19.67 -12.62
C LEU A 182 -30.95 -18.70 -13.79
N GLU A 183 -29.73 -18.25 -14.02
CA GLU A 183 -29.36 -17.36 -15.12
C GLU A 183 -28.87 -18.14 -16.38
N LYS A 184 -29.25 -19.44 -16.48
CA LYS A 184 -28.94 -20.29 -17.65
C LYS A 184 -30.02 -20.22 -18.71
#